data_7dbfc1b770ee2726763e31f98798e067
#
_entry.id   7dbfc1b770ee2726763e31f98798e067
#
_cell.length_a   1.000
_cell.length_b   1.000
_cell.length_c   1.000
_cell.angle_alpha   90.00
_cell.angle_beta   90.00
_cell.angle_gamma   90.00
#
_symmetry.space_group_name_H-M   'P 1'
#
loop_
_entity.id
_entity.type
_entity.pdbx_description
1 polymer ?
#
loop_
_entity_poly.entity_id
_entity_poly.type
_entity_poly.pdbx_seq_one_letter_code
_entity_poly.pdbx_strand_id
1 'polypeptide(L)'
;QLVLLDKNINTFNTSILISLALVCSAVSSLSIEKISIKIGQNVSTGVFLIVLAAAFFLFSSSETLLVIISFLLINFSFEFIDTSLNTVVQELSSDKIRTTLISGINTLTAGIMFVETSIISALFAKYNISVVFASVGIVLVMFTSIFYILFLKTINKKISN
;
A
#
# COMPACT_ATOMS: atom_id res chain seq x y z
N GLN A 1 -3.73 -15.01 -0.87
CA GLN A 1 -4.08 -16.29 -1.54
C GLN A 1 -5.31 -16.93 -0.90
N LEU A 2 -5.36 -17.14 0.41
CA LEU A 2 -6.51 -17.72 1.12
C LEU A 2 -7.82 -16.99 0.85
N VAL A 3 -7.81 -15.67 0.79
CA VAL A 3 -8.99 -14.83 0.50
C VAL A 3 -9.54 -15.07 -0.89
N LEU A 4 -8.69 -15.22 -1.89
CA LEU A 4 -9.12 -15.49 -3.26
C LEU A 4 -9.76 -16.87 -3.37
N LEU A 5 -9.24 -17.85 -2.63
CA LEU A 5 -9.81 -19.19 -2.55
C LEU A 5 -11.17 -19.20 -1.84
N ASP A 6 -11.34 -18.42 -0.77
CA ASP A 6 -12.62 -18.25 -0.06
C ASP A 6 -13.72 -17.65 -0.97
N LYS A 7 -13.33 -16.85 -1.96
CA LYS A 7 -14.22 -16.28 -3.00
C LYS A 7 -14.44 -17.20 -4.20
N ASN A 8 -14.21 -18.52 -4.07
CA ASN A 8 -14.35 -19.52 -5.13
C ASN A 8 -13.44 -19.30 -6.35
N ILE A 9 -12.37 -18.51 -6.22
CA ILE A 9 -11.36 -18.38 -7.25
C ILE A 9 -10.39 -19.56 -7.10
N ASN A 10 -10.39 -20.45 -8.10
CA ASN A 10 -9.57 -21.66 -8.05
C ASN A 10 -8.06 -21.32 -8.06
N THR A 11 -7.23 -22.28 -7.66
CA THR A 11 -5.78 -22.10 -7.52
C THR A 11 -5.10 -21.61 -8.80
N PHE A 12 -5.56 -22.08 -9.96
CA PHE A 12 -5.02 -21.65 -11.27
C PHE A 12 -5.30 -20.17 -11.52
N ASN A 13 -6.55 -19.75 -11.35
CA ASN A 13 -6.94 -18.35 -11.50
C ASN A 13 -6.26 -17.45 -10.48
N THR A 14 -6.05 -17.94 -9.26
CA THR A 14 -5.28 -17.23 -8.21
C THR A 14 -3.84 -16.98 -8.66
N SER A 15 -3.19 -17.97 -9.27
CA SER A 15 -1.81 -17.81 -9.79
C SER A 15 -1.73 -16.79 -10.92
N ILE A 16 -2.71 -16.78 -11.82
CA ILE A 16 -2.82 -15.76 -12.88
C ILE A 16 -3.01 -14.36 -12.27
N LEU A 17 -3.89 -14.22 -11.27
CA LEU A 17 -4.13 -12.93 -10.61
C LEU A 17 -2.88 -12.41 -9.90
N ILE A 18 -2.11 -13.27 -9.23
CA ILE A 18 -0.83 -12.88 -8.62
C ILE A 18 0.15 -12.40 -9.68
N SER A 19 0.24 -13.10 -10.82
CA SER A 19 1.10 -12.68 -11.92
C SER A 19 0.67 -11.33 -12.50
N LEU A 20 -0.63 -11.09 -12.67
CA LEU A 20 -1.16 -9.79 -13.10
C LEU A 20 -0.89 -8.69 -12.08
N ALA A 21 -0.99 -9.00 -10.78
CA ALA A 21 -0.65 -8.04 -9.73
C ALA A 21 0.83 -7.61 -9.79
N LEU A 22 1.75 -8.54 -10.05
CA LEU A 22 3.17 -8.21 -10.25
C LEU A 22 3.38 -7.31 -11.47
N VAL A 23 2.65 -7.54 -12.57
CA VAL A 23 2.68 -6.63 -13.73
C VAL A 23 2.13 -5.25 -13.36
N CYS A 24 1.02 -5.18 -12.62
CA CYS A 24 0.47 -3.92 -12.13
C CYS A 24 1.46 -3.17 -11.23
N SER A 25 2.18 -3.86 -10.34
CA SER A 25 3.23 -3.27 -9.52
C SER A 25 4.36 -2.71 -10.38
N ALA A 26 4.84 -3.45 -11.37
CA ALA A 26 5.87 -2.96 -12.29
C ALA A 26 5.41 -1.72 -13.08
N VAL A 27 4.19 -1.71 -13.59
CA VAL A 27 3.59 -0.55 -14.28
C VAL A 27 3.47 0.63 -13.34
N SER A 28 3.11 0.39 -12.07
CA SER A 28 3.04 1.41 -11.04
C SER A 28 4.38 2.10 -10.84
N SER A 29 5.45 1.34 -10.59
CA SER A 29 6.81 1.86 -10.41
C SER A 29 7.27 2.71 -11.60
N LEU A 30 7.01 2.25 -12.83
CA LEU A 30 7.35 2.99 -14.06
C LEU A 30 6.51 4.28 -14.26
N SER A 31 5.36 4.36 -13.61
CA SER A 31 4.43 5.49 -13.77
C SER A 31 4.71 6.63 -12.78
N ILE A 32 5.49 6.40 -11.73
CA ILE A 32 5.71 7.36 -10.64
C ILE A 32 6.26 8.68 -11.16
N GLU A 33 7.33 8.65 -11.93
CA GLU A 33 7.96 9.86 -12.45
C GLU A 33 6.96 10.70 -13.25
N LYS A 34 6.22 10.07 -14.18
CA LYS A 34 5.24 10.76 -15.03
C LYS A 34 4.09 11.38 -14.24
N ILE A 35 3.61 10.67 -13.22
CA ILE A 35 2.50 11.13 -12.39
C ILE A 35 2.98 12.23 -11.44
N SER A 36 4.14 12.05 -10.81
CA SER A 36 4.71 13.01 -9.87
C SER A 36 5.09 14.34 -10.54
N ILE A 37 5.55 14.32 -11.78
CA ILE A 37 5.80 15.54 -12.55
C ILE A 37 4.51 16.32 -12.81
N LYS A 38 3.38 15.62 -13.08
CA LYS A 38 2.12 16.28 -13.44
C LYS A 38 1.37 16.88 -12.26
N ILE A 39 1.29 16.20 -11.14
CA ILE A 39 0.45 16.59 -10.01
C ILE A 39 1.23 16.83 -8.71
N GLY A 40 2.55 16.65 -8.76
CA GLY A 40 3.42 16.74 -7.58
C GLY A 40 3.49 15.43 -6.79
N GLN A 41 4.68 15.12 -6.26
CA GLN A 41 4.93 13.85 -5.56
C GLN A 41 4.07 13.69 -4.30
N ASN A 42 3.94 14.75 -3.50
CA ASN A 42 3.15 14.69 -2.26
C ASN A 42 1.66 14.46 -2.55
N VAL A 43 1.12 15.12 -3.59
CA VAL A 43 -0.28 14.98 -3.99
C VAL A 43 -0.53 13.60 -4.55
N SER A 44 0.35 13.11 -5.42
CA SER A 44 0.21 11.77 -6.00
C SER A 44 0.25 10.69 -4.92
N THR A 45 1.18 10.76 -3.98
CA THR A 45 1.23 9.81 -2.84
C THR A 45 -0.05 9.86 -2.01
N GLY A 46 -0.58 11.05 -1.73
CA GLY A 46 -1.86 11.21 -1.02
C GLY A 46 -3.05 10.60 -1.76
N VAL A 47 -3.13 10.80 -3.08
CA VAL A 47 -4.18 10.20 -3.92
C VAL A 47 -4.09 8.67 -3.86
N PHE A 48 -2.90 8.09 -4.00
CA PHE A 48 -2.75 6.63 -3.95
C PHE A 48 -2.98 6.02 -2.56
N LEU A 49 -2.76 6.77 -1.49
CA LEU A 49 -3.20 6.36 -0.15
C LEU A 49 -4.73 6.25 -0.05
N ILE A 50 -5.46 7.20 -0.65
CA ILE A 50 -6.93 7.15 -0.69
C ILE A 50 -7.40 5.98 -1.57
N VAL A 51 -6.77 5.78 -2.72
CA VAL A 51 -7.09 4.65 -3.63
C VAL A 51 -6.83 3.31 -2.93
N LEU A 52 -5.72 3.19 -2.21
CA LEU A 52 -5.39 1.99 -1.43
C LEU A 52 -6.46 1.69 -0.38
N ALA A 53 -6.86 2.69 0.40
CA ALA A 53 -7.90 2.56 1.40
C ALA A 53 -9.26 2.17 0.79
N ALA A 54 -9.68 2.81 -0.30
CA ALA A 54 -10.89 2.45 -1.04
C ALA A 54 -10.82 1.02 -1.58
N ALA A 55 -9.66 0.59 -2.07
CA ALA A 55 -9.46 -0.77 -2.57
C ALA A 55 -9.61 -1.83 -1.47
N PHE A 56 -9.18 -1.56 -0.23
CA PHE A 56 -9.42 -2.47 0.90
C PHE A 56 -10.92 -2.62 1.23
N PHE A 57 -11.71 -1.55 1.12
CA PHE A 57 -13.16 -1.64 1.27
C PHE A 57 -13.81 -2.45 0.15
N LEU A 58 -13.41 -2.22 -1.09
CA LEU A 58 -13.90 -2.99 -2.24
C LEU A 58 -13.51 -4.47 -2.14
N PHE A 59 -12.33 -4.77 -1.57
CA PHE A 59 -11.87 -6.14 -1.37
C PHE A 59 -12.73 -6.93 -0.36
N SER A 60 -13.44 -6.25 0.53
CA SER A 60 -14.41 -6.86 1.45
C SER A 60 -15.73 -7.25 0.79
N SER A 61 -15.95 -6.88 -0.48
CA SER A 61 -17.18 -7.18 -1.24
C SER A 61 -17.41 -8.68 -1.42
N SER A 62 -18.66 -9.07 -1.60
CA SER A 62 -19.05 -10.42 -2.02
C SER A 62 -18.86 -10.65 -3.53
N GLU A 63 -18.82 -9.58 -4.34
CA GLU A 63 -18.71 -9.64 -5.79
C GLU A 63 -17.29 -9.99 -6.24
N THR A 64 -17.12 -11.13 -6.92
CA THR A 64 -15.80 -11.61 -7.35
C THR A 64 -15.07 -10.62 -8.25
N LEU A 65 -15.77 -9.92 -9.15
CA LEU A 65 -15.15 -8.92 -10.02
C LEU A 65 -14.57 -7.75 -9.22
N LEU A 66 -15.29 -7.26 -8.20
CA LEU A 66 -14.80 -6.18 -7.33
C LEU A 66 -13.59 -6.62 -6.52
N VAL A 67 -13.58 -7.88 -6.07
CA VAL A 67 -12.41 -8.46 -5.36
C VAL A 67 -11.18 -8.50 -6.27
N ILE A 68 -11.34 -8.92 -7.53
CA ILE A 68 -10.25 -8.96 -8.51
C ILE A 68 -9.70 -7.55 -8.77
N ILE A 69 -10.57 -6.60 -9.08
CA ILE A 69 -10.18 -5.21 -9.36
C ILE A 69 -9.48 -4.60 -8.15
N SER A 70 -10.04 -4.78 -6.95
CA SER A 70 -9.44 -4.24 -5.73
C SER A 70 -8.10 -4.88 -5.41
N PHE A 71 -7.92 -6.17 -5.65
CA PHE A 71 -6.64 -6.85 -5.49
C PHE A 71 -5.53 -6.23 -6.37
N LEU A 72 -5.85 -5.94 -7.63
CA LEU A 72 -4.92 -5.26 -8.54
C LEU A 72 -4.65 -3.82 -8.12
N LEU A 73 -5.68 -3.09 -7.68
CA LEU A 73 -5.55 -1.72 -7.18
C LEU A 73 -4.71 -1.64 -5.89
N ILE A 74 -4.86 -2.60 -4.99
CA ILE A 74 -4.04 -2.67 -3.76
C ILE A 74 -2.57 -2.81 -4.13
N ASN A 75 -2.23 -3.76 -5.01
CA ASN A 75 -0.85 -3.97 -5.43
C ASN A 75 -0.27 -2.76 -6.17
N PHE A 76 -1.04 -2.17 -7.08
CA PHE A 76 -0.63 -0.96 -7.80
C PHE A 76 -0.36 0.22 -6.85
N SER A 77 -1.31 0.50 -5.94
CA SER A 77 -1.21 1.64 -5.04
C SER A 77 -0.12 1.46 -3.99
N PHE A 78 0.04 0.23 -3.46
CA PHE A 78 1.08 -0.09 -2.50
C PHE A 78 2.47 0.15 -3.11
N GLU A 79 2.71 -0.39 -4.29
CA GLU A 79 3.99 -0.21 -5.00
C GLU A 79 4.27 1.26 -5.32
N PHE A 80 3.24 2.02 -5.74
CA PHE A 80 3.38 3.46 -5.99
C PHE A 80 3.84 4.20 -4.74
N ILE A 81 3.19 3.93 -3.61
CA ILE A 81 3.50 4.58 -2.34
C ILE A 81 4.90 4.19 -1.87
N ASP A 82 5.24 2.91 -1.88
CA ASP A 82 6.54 2.41 -1.44
C ASP A 82 7.69 3.03 -2.25
N THR A 83 7.60 2.98 -3.58
CA THR A 83 8.62 3.56 -4.45
C THR A 83 8.69 5.08 -4.32
N SER A 84 7.55 5.77 -4.17
CA SER A 84 7.51 7.21 -3.93
C SER A 84 8.21 7.59 -2.63
N LEU A 85 7.95 6.87 -1.54
CA LEU A 85 8.59 7.11 -0.25
C LEU A 85 10.10 6.80 -0.29
N ASN A 86 10.49 5.71 -0.94
CA ASN A 86 11.90 5.38 -1.14
C ASN A 86 12.65 6.47 -1.93
N THR A 87 12.02 7.07 -2.93
CA THR A 87 12.58 8.21 -3.68
C THR A 87 12.81 9.41 -2.75
N VAL A 88 11.82 9.77 -1.92
CA VAL A 88 11.96 10.86 -0.95
C VAL A 88 13.11 10.60 0.04
N VAL A 89 13.20 9.37 0.55
CA VAL A 89 14.28 8.98 1.46
C VAL A 89 15.65 9.12 0.79
N GLN A 90 15.75 8.72 -0.47
CA GLN A 90 16.99 8.84 -1.24
C GLN A 90 17.40 10.29 -1.48
N GLU A 91 16.44 11.16 -1.83
CA GLU A 91 16.68 12.58 -2.06
C GLU A 91 17.06 13.36 -0.79
N LEU A 92 16.45 13.01 0.34
CA LEU A 92 16.71 13.68 1.62
C LEU A 92 17.95 13.15 2.36
N SER A 93 18.48 11.99 1.95
CA SER A 93 19.60 11.35 2.62
C SER A 93 20.94 11.77 2.00
N SER A 94 21.94 12.07 2.84
CA SER A 94 23.31 12.20 2.35
C SER A 94 23.88 10.83 1.93
N ASP A 95 24.79 10.81 0.96
CA ASP A 95 25.37 9.57 0.42
C ASP A 95 25.98 8.66 1.49
N LYS A 96 26.53 9.26 2.56
CA LYS A 96 27.17 8.52 3.66
C LYS A 96 26.20 7.67 4.47
N ILE A 97 24.97 8.11 4.63
CA ILE A 97 23.97 7.44 5.51
C ILE A 97 22.84 6.76 4.73
N ARG A 98 22.75 7.02 3.42
CA ARG A 98 21.65 6.54 2.56
C ARG A 98 21.45 5.03 2.64
N THR A 99 22.52 4.26 2.47
CA THR A 99 22.46 2.78 2.51
C THR A 99 22.01 2.28 3.88
N THR A 100 22.53 2.86 4.96
CA THR A 100 22.16 2.48 6.33
C THR A 100 20.69 2.81 6.61
N LEU A 101 20.22 3.96 6.13
CA LEU A 101 18.86 4.43 6.33
C LEU A 101 17.86 3.55 5.57
N ILE A 102 18.14 3.23 4.31
CA ILE A 102 17.31 2.32 3.49
C ILE A 102 17.27 0.93 4.10
N SER A 103 18.42 0.39 4.51
CA SER A 103 18.48 -0.91 5.18
C SER A 103 17.69 -0.91 6.49
N GLY A 104 17.80 0.16 7.30
CA GLY A 104 17.03 0.31 8.52
C GLY A 104 15.52 0.36 8.28
N ILE A 105 15.07 1.12 7.30
CA ILE A 105 13.65 1.19 6.90
C ILE A 105 13.17 -0.19 6.44
N ASN A 106 13.90 -0.88 5.57
CA ASN A 106 13.51 -2.20 5.09
C ASN A 106 13.42 -3.23 6.24
N THR A 107 14.36 -3.19 7.19
CA THR A 107 14.32 -4.06 8.38
C THR A 107 13.12 -3.76 9.26
N LEU A 108 12.82 -2.49 9.48
CA LEU A 108 11.65 -2.07 10.26
C LEU A 108 10.34 -2.49 9.57
N THR A 109 10.25 -2.26 8.26
CA THR A 109 9.09 -2.68 7.44
C THR A 109 8.88 -4.18 7.51
N ALA A 110 9.95 -4.99 7.39
CA ALA A 110 9.84 -6.45 7.51
C ALA A 110 9.37 -6.87 8.90
N GLY A 111 9.84 -6.22 9.96
CA GLY A 111 9.37 -6.44 11.34
C GLY A 111 7.89 -6.10 11.51
N ILE A 112 7.45 -4.98 10.99
CA ILE A 112 6.03 -4.57 11.02
C ILE A 112 5.17 -5.57 10.25
N MET A 113 5.57 -5.97 9.04
CA MET A 113 4.86 -6.97 8.23
C MET A 113 4.72 -8.31 8.95
N PHE A 114 5.75 -8.74 9.68
CA PHE A 114 5.68 -9.97 10.47
C PHE A 114 4.63 -9.89 11.57
N VAL A 115 4.60 -8.80 12.32
CA VAL A 115 3.61 -8.56 13.39
C VAL A 115 2.21 -8.45 12.80
N GLU A 116 2.05 -7.67 11.72
CA GLU A 116 0.77 -7.48 11.03
C GLU A 116 0.22 -8.81 10.51
N THR A 117 1.04 -9.61 9.83
CA THR A 117 0.63 -10.94 9.32
C THR A 117 0.18 -11.86 10.46
N SER A 118 0.86 -11.82 11.61
CA SER A 118 0.50 -12.62 12.78
C SER A 118 -0.84 -12.19 13.36
N ILE A 119 -1.09 -10.88 13.48
CA ILE A 119 -2.36 -10.32 13.95
C ILE A 119 -3.49 -10.67 12.98
N ILE A 120 -3.32 -10.45 11.70
CA ILE A 120 -4.33 -10.73 10.66
C ILE A 120 -4.67 -12.23 10.65
N SER A 121 -3.68 -13.11 10.75
CA SER A 121 -3.90 -14.55 10.82
C SER A 121 -4.72 -14.96 12.06
N ALA A 122 -4.45 -14.36 13.20
CA ALA A 122 -5.24 -14.59 14.43
C ALA A 122 -6.68 -14.06 14.32
N LEU A 123 -6.87 -12.95 13.60
CA LEU A 123 -8.21 -12.40 13.35
C LEU A 123 -9.00 -13.28 12.37
N PHE A 124 -8.39 -13.83 11.34
CA PHE A 124 -9.04 -14.76 10.41
C PHE A 124 -9.51 -16.06 11.09
N ALA A 125 -8.86 -16.47 12.16
CA ALA A 125 -9.32 -17.62 12.94
C ALA A 125 -10.62 -17.37 13.72
N LYS A 126 -10.98 -16.10 13.95
CA LYS A 126 -12.14 -15.73 14.79
C LYS A 126 -13.25 -15.00 14.04
N TYR A 127 -12.91 -14.30 12.98
CA TYR A 127 -13.83 -13.40 12.27
C TYR A 127 -13.88 -13.72 10.78
N ASN A 128 -14.98 -13.35 10.15
CA ASN A 128 -15.13 -13.46 8.71
C ASN A 128 -14.09 -12.60 8.00
N ILE A 129 -13.50 -13.14 6.94
CA ILE A 129 -12.46 -12.49 6.11
C ILE A 129 -12.88 -11.09 5.67
N SER A 130 -14.12 -10.90 5.19
CA SER A 130 -14.62 -9.59 4.76
C SER A 130 -14.62 -8.56 5.90
N VAL A 131 -14.98 -8.95 7.13
CA VAL A 131 -14.95 -8.07 8.30
C VAL A 131 -13.52 -7.65 8.64
N VAL A 132 -12.59 -8.59 8.58
CA VAL A 132 -11.17 -8.29 8.84
C VAL A 132 -10.61 -7.29 7.83
N PHE A 133 -10.86 -7.47 6.52
CA PHE A 133 -10.39 -6.54 5.51
C PHE A 133 -11.05 -5.16 5.61
N ALA A 134 -12.35 -5.08 5.88
CA ALA A 134 -13.01 -3.81 6.14
C ALA A 134 -12.38 -3.08 7.34
N SER A 135 -12.10 -3.80 8.42
CA SER A 135 -11.44 -3.23 9.61
C SER A 135 -10.02 -2.74 9.30
N VAL A 136 -9.24 -3.50 8.56
CA VAL A 136 -7.91 -3.07 8.07
C VAL A 136 -8.02 -1.82 7.22
N GLY A 137 -8.99 -1.75 6.31
CA GLY A 137 -9.26 -0.57 5.49
C GLY A 137 -9.56 0.67 6.35
N ILE A 138 -10.39 0.56 7.38
CA ILE A 138 -10.70 1.67 8.31
C ILE A 138 -9.43 2.14 9.03
N VAL A 139 -8.67 1.20 9.59
CA VAL A 139 -7.41 1.50 10.30
C VAL A 139 -6.42 2.21 9.37
N LEU A 140 -6.25 1.72 8.14
CA LEU A 140 -5.41 2.37 7.14
C LEU A 140 -5.87 3.79 6.83
N VAL A 141 -7.17 4.03 6.62
CA VAL A 141 -7.69 5.39 6.38
C VAL A 141 -7.34 6.32 7.54
N MET A 142 -7.55 5.88 8.78
CA MET A 142 -7.27 6.69 9.96
C MET A 142 -5.78 7.03 10.08
N PHE A 143 -4.92 6.01 10.02
CA PHE A 143 -3.47 6.22 10.16
C PHE A 143 -2.90 7.04 9.00
N THR A 144 -3.23 6.71 7.77
CA THR A 144 -2.73 7.44 6.60
C THR A 144 -3.19 8.88 6.58
N SER A 145 -4.43 9.17 6.98
CA SER A 145 -4.94 10.53 7.09
C SER A 145 -4.18 11.35 8.14
N ILE A 146 -3.92 10.78 9.32
CA ILE A 146 -3.17 11.43 10.38
C ILE A 146 -1.72 11.70 9.93
N PHE A 147 -1.04 10.68 9.41
CA PHE A 147 0.34 10.82 8.96
C PHE A 147 0.46 11.80 7.79
N TYR A 148 -0.46 11.79 6.84
CA TYR A 148 -0.45 12.71 5.73
C TYR A 148 -0.64 14.17 6.17
N ILE A 149 -1.54 14.43 7.12
CA ILE A 149 -1.73 15.77 7.70
C ILE A 149 -0.47 16.24 8.43
N LEU A 150 0.16 15.37 9.22
CA LEU A 150 1.42 15.69 9.92
C LEU A 150 2.56 15.96 8.93
N PHE A 151 2.66 15.17 7.89
CA PHE A 151 3.64 15.32 6.83
C PHE A 151 3.49 16.68 6.12
N LEU A 152 2.28 17.06 5.71
CA LEU A 152 2.00 18.37 5.09
C LEU A 152 2.35 19.53 6.01
N LYS A 153 2.03 19.43 7.31
CA LYS A 153 2.40 20.48 8.29
C LYS A 153 3.92 20.65 8.41
N THR A 154 4.67 19.54 8.37
CA THR A 154 6.13 19.58 8.49
C THR A 154 6.78 20.21 7.26
N ILE A 155 6.30 19.88 6.05
CA ILE A 155 6.80 20.47 4.80
C ILE A 155 6.49 21.97 4.75
N ASN A 156 5.25 22.39 5.05
CA ASN A 156 4.87 23.78 5.02
C ASN A 156 5.70 24.65 5.99
N LYS A 157 6.06 24.10 7.16
CA LYS A 157 6.94 24.78 8.11
C LYS A 157 8.37 24.96 7.58
N LYS A 158 8.86 24.01 6.77
CA LYS A 158 10.22 24.08 6.19
C LYS A 158 10.33 25.06 5.01
N ILE A 159 9.21 25.33 4.33
CA ILE A 159 9.15 26.31 3.21
C ILE A 159 8.99 27.74 3.74
N SER A 160 8.43 27.92 4.95
CA SER A 160 8.15 29.22 5.59
C SER A 160 9.35 29.78 6.38
N ASN A 161 10.41 29.00 6.61
CA ASN A 161 11.68 29.41 7.22
C ASN A 161 12.79 29.49 6.16
#